data_8cc9842b8cfe7e608512856c925e77dc
#
_entry.id   8cc9842b8cfe7e608512856c925e77dc
#
_cell.length_a   1.000
_cell.length_b   1.000
_cell.length_c   1.000
_cell.angle_alpha   90.00
_cell.angle_beta   90.00
_cell.angle_gamma   90.00
#
_symmetry.space_group_name_H-M   'P 1'
#
loop_
_entity.id
_entity.type
_entity.pdbx_description
1 polymer ?
#
loop_
_entity_poly.entity_id
_entity_poly.type
_entity_poly.pdbx_seq_one_letter_code
_entity_poly.pdbx_strand_id
1 'polypeptide(L)'
;MRYICLTVSLVFSAAIAYGVEPVSFNKDIRPIFADRCFSCHGPDSAAREAGLRFDREEVAKSPLAESGKTAIVAGKPTESEMIARLIHSDPDQMMPPADSNLKVSKSEIELIRRWISEGAKWERHWAFIPPTKISPPTTKNATWPKNEIDNFILQRLESLNLKPTAQADRQHWLRRVTFDLTGLPPTLTELDTFLADKSDAADETVVDRLLASTAFGQRLAQEWLDIARYGDTDGLFEDHPRSMYPWRDWVVDSFNNNLPYNDFITWQLAGDLLPNATVEQRIATGFIRNNPTSNEGGIIDEDYRIKYLIERVNTTATAMMGLTLECAQCHDHKYDPMTQREYYQFSGFFNSLVGNGNTKGTAAPTLRSLTREQETRIPVIEKKLAEIDVTLKSTPEQLTADFQHWMKELDQPVQWTRHALLTNADVREVDGWLVAIKSPPKPDVQLEKSQMHGRFVRLELPKTHTGFLTISEVQVFSNGKNIARAGKVRQSSVDFNSPASNAVDGNHDGRFGSCSCTKLEPNAWWEVD
;
A
#
# COMPACT_ATOMS: atom_id res chain seq x y z
N MET A 1 -43.18 -76.64 42.50
CA MET A 1 -42.02 -75.77 42.78
C MET A 1 -41.91 -74.70 41.66
N ARG A 2 -42.35 -73.47 41.94
CA ARG A 2 -42.25 -72.35 41.01
C ARG A 2 -41.09 -71.51 41.47
N TYR A 3 -40.05 -71.35 40.63
CA TYR A 3 -38.95 -70.42 40.86
C TYR A 3 -39.34 -69.05 40.32
N ILE A 4 -39.35 -68.02 41.20
CA ILE A 4 -39.50 -66.63 40.87
C ILE A 4 -38.08 -66.06 40.64
N CYS A 5 -37.76 -65.71 39.41
CA CYS A 5 -36.53 -65.01 39.10
C CYS A 5 -36.77 -63.48 39.29
N LEU A 6 -36.13 -62.92 40.34
CA LEU A 6 -36.09 -61.45 40.53
C LEU A 6 -34.94 -60.87 39.68
N THR A 7 -35.27 -60.14 38.61
CA THR A 7 -34.32 -59.35 37.88
C THR A 7 -34.20 -57.98 38.53
N VAL A 8 -33.06 -57.71 39.16
CA VAL A 8 -32.69 -56.39 39.68
C VAL A 8 -32.14 -55.58 38.53
N SER A 9 -32.92 -54.64 38.01
CA SER A 9 -32.44 -53.63 37.02
C SER A 9 -31.64 -52.56 37.75
N LEU A 10 -30.31 -52.59 37.62
CA LEU A 10 -29.44 -51.52 38.02
C LEU A 10 -29.57 -50.36 36.97
N VAL A 11 -30.29 -49.31 37.33
CA VAL A 11 -30.30 -48.07 36.59
C VAL A 11 -28.99 -47.30 36.86
N PHE A 12 -28.02 -47.42 35.96
CA PHE A 12 -26.85 -46.55 35.96
C PHE A 12 -27.27 -45.16 35.48
N SER A 13 -27.54 -44.24 36.42
CA SER A 13 -27.63 -42.80 36.11
C SER A 13 -26.24 -42.31 35.76
N ALA A 14 -25.92 -42.26 34.46
CA ALA A 14 -24.78 -41.52 33.96
C ALA A 14 -25.06 -40.03 34.20
N ALA A 15 -24.55 -39.49 35.31
CA ALA A 15 -24.45 -38.06 35.50
C ALA A 15 -23.50 -37.53 34.39
N ILE A 16 -24.07 -36.86 33.40
CA ILE A 16 -23.29 -36.06 32.45
C ILE A 16 -22.69 -34.93 33.28
N ALA A 17 -21.47 -35.17 33.78
CA ALA A 17 -20.65 -34.08 34.30
C ALA A 17 -20.37 -33.13 33.11
N TYR A 18 -21.04 -32.01 33.08
CA TYR A 18 -20.60 -30.88 32.28
C TYR A 18 -19.20 -30.54 32.80
N GLY A 19 -18.18 -31.10 32.17
CA GLY A 19 -16.78 -30.81 32.49
C GLY A 19 -16.54 -29.32 32.26
N VAL A 20 -16.29 -28.61 33.35
CA VAL A 20 -15.82 -27.22 33.26
C VAL A 20 -14.51 -27.28 32.49
N GLU A 21 -14.43 -26.60 31.34
CA GLU A 21 -13.22 -26.58 30.51
C GLU A 21 -12.00 -26.19 31.38
N PRO A 22 -10.84 -26.85 31.19
CA PRO A 22 -9.61 -26.48 31.87
C PRO A 22 -9.24 -25.02 31.60
N VAL A 23 -8.66 -24.35 32.58
CA VAL A 23 -8.21 -22.96 32.42
C VAL A 23 -7.02 -22.92 31.47
N SER A 24 -7.15 -22.17 30.38
CA SER A 24 -6.09 -21.93 29.42
C SER A 24 -5.17 -20.79 29.88
N PHE A 25 -3.86 -21.00 29.82
CA PHE A 25 -2.92 -19.97 30.18
C PHE A 25 -3.03 -18.75 29.22
N ASN A 26 -3.01 -18.97 27.92
CA ASN A 26 -3.05 -17.89 26.94
C ASN A 26 -4.36 -17.12 26.91
N LYS A 27 -5.49 -17.82 27.07
CA LYS A 27 -6.83 -17.22 26.99
C LYS A 27 -7.25 -16.54 28.30
N ASP A 28 -6.97 -17.18 29.42
CA ASP A 28 -7.59 -16.83 30.70
C ASP A 28 -6.61 -16.18 31.69
N ILE A 29 -5.35 -16.62 31.72
CA ILE A 29 -4.36 -16.19 32.73
C ILE A 29 -3.41 -15.14 32.21
N ARG A 30 -2.83 -15.34 31.01
CA ARG A 30 -1.86 -14.41 30.43
C ARG A 30 -2.39 -12.97 30.32
N PRO A 31 -3.66 -12.71 29.93
CA PRO A 31 -4.20 -11.35 29.91
C PRO A 31 -4.16 -10.67 31.30
N ILE A 32 -4.47 -11.42 32.37
CA ILE A 32 -4.42 -10.91 33.74
C ILE A 32 -2.96 -10.58 34.10
N PHE A 33 -2.03 -11.47 33.83
CA PHE A 33 -0.61 -11.25 34.12
C PHE A 33 -0.04 -10.07 33.33
N ALA A 34 -0.37 -9.97 32.05
CA ALA A 34 0.09 -8.89 31.20
C ALA A 34 -0.38 -7.52 31.67
N ASP A 35 -1.63 -7.41 32.10
CA ASP A 35 -2.23 -6.15 32.51
C ASP A 35 -1.90 -5.76 33.96
N ARG A 36 -1.80 -6.75 34.89
CA ARG A 36 -1.68 -6.52 36.31
C ARG A 36 -0.28 -6.77 36.89
N CYS A 37 0.56 -7.59 36.23
CA CYS A 37 1.80 -8.08 36.84
C CYS A 37 3.05 -7.75 36.01
N PHE A 38 3.00 -7.72 34.66
CA PHE A 38 4.17 -7.58 33.81
C PHE A 38 4.88 -6.23 33.92
N SER A 39 4.23 -5.19 34.42
CA SER A 39 4.90 -3.92 34.69
C SER A 39 6.10 -4.05 35.64
N CYS A 40 5.98 -4.99 36.63
CA CYS A 40 7.03 -5.22 37.63
C CYS A 40 7.59 -6.66 37.60
N HIS A 41 6.86 -7.62 37.04
CA HIS A 41 7.23 -9.04 36.99
C HIS A 41 7.16 -9.61 35.56
N GLY A 42 7.55 -8.79 34.59
CA GLY A 42 7.52 -9.13 33.17
C GLY A 42 8.89 -9.22 32.51
N PRO A 43 8.91 -9.14 31.17
CA PRO A 43 10.14 -9.25 30.39
C PRO A 43 11.10 -8.07 30.58
N ASP A 44 10.60 -6.86 30.88
CA ASP A 44 11.44 -5.68 31.03
C ASP A 44 12.39 -5.81 32.24
N SER A 45 13.70 -5.87 31.97
CA SER A 45 14.71 -6.03 32.99
C SER A 45 14.93 -4.78 33.84
N ALA A 46 14.60 -3.59 33.31
CA ALA A 46 14.80 -2.30 33.99
C ALA A 46 13.74 -2.06 35.08
N ALA A 47 12.52 -2.58 34.88
CA ALA A 47 11.40 -2.44 35.80
C ALA A 47 11.14 -3.71 36.66
N ARG A 48 12.00 -4.73 36.55
CA ARG A 48 11.77 -6.03 37.18
C ARG A 48 12.06 -6.01 38.66
N GLU A 49 11.07 -6.41 39.45
CA GLU A 49 11.16 -6.53 40.90
C GLU A 49 11.38 -7.97 41.34
N ALA A 50 12.18 -8.17 42.41
CA ALA A 50 12.50 -9.46 43.04
C ALA A 50 13.01 -10.56 42.07
N GLY A 51 13.48 -10.19 40.87
CA GLY A 51 13.88 -11.15 39.84
C GLY A 51 12.76 -12.05 39.30
N LEU A 52 11.51 -11.81 39.69
CA LEU A 52 10.35 -12.65 39.32
C LEU A 52 9.86 -12.30 37.90
N ARG A 53 9.53 -13.35 37.13
CA ARG A 53 8.99 -13.27 35.77
C ARG A 53 7.78 -14.16 35.58
N PHE A 54 6.62 -13.57 35.36
CA PHE A 54 5.39 -14.30 35.02
C PHE A 54 5.20 -14.55 33.51
N ASP A 55 6.10 -14.10 32.69
CA ASP A 55 6.18 -14.46 31.27
C ASP A 55 7.03 -15.73 31.04
N ARG A 56 7.74 -16.23 32.07
CA ARG A 56 8.56 -17.45 32.03
C ARG A 56 8.17 -18.44 33.09
N GLU A 57 7.75 -19.63 32.63
CA GLU A 57 7.33 -20.72 33.51
C GLU A 57 8.42 -21.11 34.51
N GLU A 58 9.64 -21.31 34.02
CA GLU A 58 10.78 -21.75 34.83
C GLU A 58 11.11 -20.77 35.97
N VAL A 59 10.94 -19.45 35.74
CA VAL A 59 11.20 -18.46 36.79
C VAL A 59 10.05 -18.39 37.79
N ALA A 60 8.79 -18.39 37.30
CA ALA A 60 7.60 -18.32 38.14
C ALA A 60 7.44 -19.53 39.07
N LYS A 61 7.93 -20.72 38.66
CA LYS A 61 7.85 -21.95 39.40
C LYS A 61 9.11 -22.30 40.22
N SER A 62 10.15 -21.46 40.12
CA SER A 62 11.38 -21.63 40.90
C SER A 62 11.35 -20.83 42.20
N PRO A 63 12.09 -21.27 43.25
CA PRO A 63 12.28 -20.45 44.45
C PRO A 63 12.97 -19.14 44.11
N LEU A 64 12.45 -18.04 44.63
CA LEU A 64 13.04 -16.69 44.50
C LEU A 64 14.32 -16.62 45.32
N ALA A 65 15.38 -16.04 44.78
CA ALA A 65 16.70 -16.01 45.37
C ALA A 65 16.75 -15.35 46.77
N GLU A 66 15.98 -14.28 46.97
CA GLU A 66 15.99 -13.51 48.22
C GLU A 66 15.11 -14.12 49.31
N SER A 67 13.90 -14.62 48.95
CA SER A 67 12.92 -15.08 49.94
C SER A 67 12.88 -16.59 50.09
N GLY A 68 13.41 -17.35 49.14
CA GLY A 68 13.29 -18.80 49.06
C GLY A 68 11.85 -19.29 48.76
N LYS A 69 10.88 -18.41 48.62
CA LYS A 69 9.50 -18.72 48.33
C LYS A 69 9.26 -18.92 46.83
N THR A 70 8.33 -19.77 46.48
CA THR A 70 7.97 -20.03 45.09
C THR A 70 6.67 -19.30 44.76
N ALA A 71 6.69 -18.48 43.71
CA ALA A 71 5.52 -17.68 43.31
C ALA A 71 4.34 -18.59 42.91
N ILE A 72 4.58 -19.65 42.16
CA ILE A 72 3.55 -20.59 41.67
C ILE A 72 4.01 -22.02 41.92
N VAL A 73 3.31 -22.72 42.79
CA VAL A 73 3.51 -24.16 43.07
C VAL A 73 2.39 -24.93 42.37
N ALA A 74 2.73 -25.65 41.30
CA ALA A 74 1.76 -26.37 40.48
C ALA A 74 0.92 -27.38 41.32
N GLY A 75 -0.39 -27.33 41.19
CA GLY A 75 -1.35 -28.14 41.93
C GLY A 75 -1.62 -27.69 43.37
N LYS A 76 -0.90 -26.65 43.85
CA LYS A 76 -0.93 -26.25 45.27
C LYS A 76 -1.13 -24.71 45.45
N PRO A 77 -2.34 -24.22 45.28
CA PRO A 77 -2.61 -22.77 45.39
C PRO A 77 -2.25 -22.21 46.79
N THR A 78 -2.44 -22.99 47.85
CA THR A 78 -2.15 -22.57 49.24
C THR A 78 -0.66 -22.45 49.56
N GLU A 79 0.21 -23.14 48.80
CA GLU A 79 1.65 -23.06 48.91
C GLU A 79 2.26 -22.02 47.96
N SER A 80 1.42 -21.43 47.07
CA SER A 80 1.85 -20.45 46.08
C SER A 80 1.86 -19.05 46.68
N GLU A 81 3.07 -18.40 46.74
CA GLU A 81 3.22 -17.06 47.30
C GLU A 81 2.40 -16.01 46.52
N MET A 82 2.17 -16.19 45.25
CA MET A 82 1.27 -15.33 44.45
C MET A 82 -0.12 -15.23 45.09
N ILE A 83 -0.75 -16.36 45.43
CA ILE A 83 -2.09 -16.34 46.01
C ILE A 83 -2.05 -15.69 47.40
N ALA A 84 -1.04 -15.99 48.21
CA ALA A 84 -0.87 -15.36 49.52
C ALA A 84 -0.79 -13.83 49.41
N ARG A 85 -0.03 -13.33 48.43
CA ARG A 85 0.14 -11.89 48.20
C ARG A 85 -1.10 -11.21 47.61
N LEU A 86 -1.82 -11.89 46.71
CA LEU A 86 -3.06 -11.35 46.12
C LEU A 86 -4.21 -11.14 47.11
N ILE A 87 -4.22 -11.92 48.23
CA ILE A 87 -5.25 -11.85 49.27
C ILE A 87 -4.74 -11.28 50.60
N HIS A 88 -3.51 -10.74 50.62
CA HIS A 88 -2.91 -10.25 51.85
C HIS A 88 -3.62 -9.03 52.37
N SER A 89 -3.81 -8.91 53.67
CA SER A 89 -4.50 -7.77 54.32
C SER A 89 -3.56 -6.58 54.61
N ASP A 90 -2.26 -6.85 54.73
CA ASP A 90 -1.24 -5.86 54.94
C ASP A 90 -0.89 -5.18 53.58
N PRO A 91 -1.06 -3.86 53.43
CA PRO A 91 -0.76 -3.14 52.20
C PRO A 91 0.70 -3.27 51.74
N ASP A 92 1.63 -3.44 52.67
CA ASP A 92 3.07 -3.57 52.37
C ASP A 92 3.44 -4.97 51.80
N GLN A 93 2.58 -5.92 51.96
CA GLN A 93 2.75 -7.29 51.47
C GLN A 93 1.78 -7.67 50.36
N MET A 94 0.76 -6.83 50.13
CA MET A 94 -0.25 -7.09 49.11
C MET A 94 0.33 -6.84 47.71
N MET A 95 -0.09 -7.65 46.74
CA MET A 95 0.20 -7.45 45.32
C MET A 95 -1.11 -7.38 44.53
N PRO A 96 -1.17 -6.50 43.51
CA PRO A 96 -0.23 -5.41 43.23
C PRO A 96 -0.15 -4.40 44.38
N PRO A 97 0.99 -3.66 44.52
CA PRO A 97 1.13 -2.63 45.56
C PRO A 97 0.02 -1.58 45.49
N ALA A 98 -0.38 -1.04 46.64
CA ALA A 98 -1.50 -0.10 46.73
C ALA A 98 -1.30 1.20 45.91
N ASP A 99 -0.07 1.65 45.75
CA ASP A 99 0.35 2.83 45.00
C ASP A 99 0.44 2.61 43.49
N SER A 100 0.44 1.35 43.05
CA SER A 100 0.52 0.99 41.60
C SER A 100 -0.74 1.32 40.81
N ASN A 101 -1.87 1.64 41.46
CA ASN A 101 -3.21 1.81 40.87
C ASN A 101 -3.73 0.55 40.12
N LEU A 102 -3.06 -0.58 40.25
CA LEU A 102 -3.48 -1.86 39.66
C LEU A 102 -4.30 -2.66 40.70
N LYS A 103 -5.32 -3.36 40.22
CA LYS A 103 -6.18 -4.19 41.08
C LYS A 103 -6.51 -5.51 40.37
N VAL A 104 -6.40 -6.60 41.10
CA VAL A 104 -6.88 -7.92 40.64
C VAL A 104 -8.23 -8.19 41.29
N SER A 105 -9.23 -8.46 40.49
CA SER A 105 -10.59 -8.73 41.00
C SER A 105 -10.68 -10.09 41.69
N LYS A 106 -11.70 -10.27 42.51
CA LYS A 106 -11.96 -11.57 43.18
C LYS A 106 -12.14 -12.71 42.17
N SER A 107 -12.79 -12.45 41.05
CA SER A 107 -12.98 -13.41 39.97
C SER A 107 -11.68 -13.80 39.28
N GLU A 108 -10.78 -12.84 39.05
CA GLU A 108 -9.44 -13.09 38.51
C GLU A 108 -8.58 -13.90 39.49
N ILE A 109 -8.66 -13.61 40.79
CA ILE A 109 -7.95 -14.39 41.82
C ILE A 109 -8.43 -15.83 41.84
N GLU A 110 -9.75 -16.07 41.79
CA GLU A 110 -10.31 -17.41 41.76
C GLU A 110 -9.94 -18.17 40.47
N LEU A 111 -9.88 -17.47 39.35
CA LEU A 111 -9.43 -18.03 38.08
C LEU A 111 -7.95 -18.46 38.14
N ILE A 112 -7.09 -17.62 38.70
CA ILE A 112 -5.66 -17.95 38.94
C ILE A 112 -5.55 -19.12 39.89
N ARG A 113 -6.31 -19.13 41.00
CA ARG A 113 -6.33 -20.20 41.97
C ARG A 113 -6.71 -21.55 41.34
N ARG A 114 -7.75 -21.52 40.50
CA ARG A 114 -8.22 -22.69 39.76
C ARG A 114 -7.15 -23.18 38.79
N TRP A 115 -6.54 -22.29 38.02
CA TRP A 115 -5.45 -22.63 37.10
C TRP A 115 -4.26 -23.28 37.83
N ILE A 116 -3.87 -22.73 38.97
CA ILE A 116 -2.79 -23.34 39.79
C ILE A 116 -3.22 -24.73 40.26
N SER A 117 -4.46 -24.92 40.73
CA SER A 117 -4.95 -26.21 41.20
C SER A 117 -5.02 -27.26 40.08
N GLU A 118 -5.27 -26.84 38.84
CA GLU A 118 -5.25 -27.68 37.63
C GLU A 118 -3.83 -27.99 37.14
N GLY A 119 -2.78 -27.58 37.89
CA GLY A 119 -1.38 -27.88 37.60
C GLY A 119 -0.59 -26.74 36.96
N ALA A 120 -1.16 -25.56 36.90
CA ALA A 120 -0.51 -24.34 36.33
C ALA A 120 0.16 -24.65 34.99
N LYS A 121 -0.59 -25.23 34.05
CA LYS A 121 -0.07 -25.52 32.71
C LYS A 121 0.26 -24.24 31.98
N TRP A 122 1.51 -24.08 31.61
CA TRP A 122 1.98 -22.94 30.81
C TRP A 122 1.84 -23.24 29.32
N GLU A 123 1.55 -22.22 28.54
CA GLU A 123 1.49 -22.32 27.08
C GLU A 123 2.52 -21.36 26.48
N ARG A 124 3.09 -21.73 25.33
CA ARG A 124 3.87 -20.79 24.54
C ARG A 124 2.99 -19.60 24.14
N HIS A 125 3.62 -18.47 23.84
CA HIS A 125 2.87 -17.31 23.35
C HIS A 125 2.01 -17.71 22.14
N TRP A 126 0.73 -17.38 22.18
CA TRP A 126 -0.28 -17.84 21.21
C TRP A 126 0.11 -17.56 19.74
N ALA A 127 0.76 -16.39 19.46
CA ALA A 127 1.19 -16.01 18.11
C ALA A 127 2.27 -16.96 17.52
N PHE A 128 2.95 -17.75 18.35
CA PHE A 128 3.99 -18.70 17.94
C PHE A 128 3.56 -20.18 18.07
N ILE A 129 2.27 -20.42 18.32
CA ILE A 129 1.69 -21.76 18.29
C ILE A 129 1.15 -22.02 16.88
N PRO A 130 1.69 -22.99 16.13
CA PRO A 130 1.14 -23.34 14.84
C PRO A 130 -0.34 -23.68 14.93
N PRO A 131 -1.19 -23.18 14.02
CA PRO A 131 -2.61 -23.52 14.03
C PRO A 131 -2.79 -25.03 13.82
N THR A 132 -3.71 -25.61 14.59
CA THR A 132 -4.09 -27.03 14.48
C THR A 132 -5.44 -27.13 13.78
N LYS A 133 -5.63 -28.24 13.04
CA LYS A 133 -6.94 -28.50 12.42
C LYS A 133 -7.96 -28.75 13.51
N ILE A 134 -9.00 -27.92 13.57
CA ILE A 134 -10.12 -28.05 14.51
C ILE A 134 -11.29 -28.64 13.72
N SER A 135 -11.94 -29.70 14.30
CA SER A 135 -13.16 -30.23 13.70
C SER A 135 -14.31 -29.20 13.80
N PRO A 136 -15.10 -29.02 12.75
CA PRO A 136 -16.27 -28.16 12.81
C PRO A 136 -17.22 -28.62 13.92
N PRO A 137 -17.76 -27.70 14.73
CA PRO A 137 -18.65 -28.04 15.82
C PRO A 137 -20.00 -28.54 15.30
N THR A 138 -20.64 -29.40 16.07
CA THR A 138 -22.03 -29.79 15.81
C THR A 138 -22.98 -28.68 16.27
N THR A 139 -23.90 -28.31 15.42
CA THR A 139 -24.90 -27.26 15.65
C THR A 139 -26.31 -27.85 15.78
N LYS A 140 -27.22 -27.15 16.50
CA LYS A 140 -28.60 -27.59 16.66
C LYS A 140 -29.37 -27.51 15.33
N ASN A 141 -29.10 -26.48 14.55
CA ASN A 141 -29.67 -26.34 13.21
C ASN A 141 -28.66 -26.83 12.15
N ALA A 142 -28.75 -28.08 11.77
CA ALA A 142 -27.83 -28.68 10.80
C ALA A 142 -28.09 -28.27 9.32
N THR A 143 -29.20 -27.57 9.05
CA THR A 143 -29.60 -27.22 7.66
C THR A 143 -29.17 -25.82 7.25
N TRP A 144 -28.80 -24.94 8.17
CA TRP A 144 -28.38 -23.59 7.87
C TRP A 144 -26.94 -23.49 7.37
N PRO A 145 -25.94 -24.23 7.94
CA PRO A 145 -24.56 -24.18 7.49
C PRO A 145 -24.43 -24.68 6.04
N LYS A 146 -23.75 -23.93 5.20
CA LYS A 146 -23.38 -24.31 3.83
C LYS A 146 -21.93 -24.82 3.73
N ASN A 147 -21.08 -24.40 4.68
CA ASN A 147 -19.69 -24.81 4.78
C ASN A 147 -19.25 -24.92 6.25
N GLU A 148 -17.99 -25.33 6.47
CA GLU A 148 -17.45 -25.55 7.81
C GLU A 148 -17.37 -24.25 8.65
N ILE A 149 -17.16 -23.10 8.01
CA ILE A 149 -17.10 -21.80 8.70
C ILE A 149 -18.46 -21.47 9.33
N ASP A 150 -19.54 -21.76 8.63
CA ASP A 150 -20.90 -21.52 9.10
C ASP A 150 -21.20 -22.29 10.40
N ASN A 151 -20.60 -23.48 10.59
CA ASN A 151 -20.78 -24.24 11.83
C ASN A 151 -20.21 -23.48 13.04
N PHE A 152 -19.04 -22.85 12.90
CA PHE A 152 -18.45 -22.06 13.98
C PHE A 152 -19.28 -20.79 14.27
N ILE A 153 -19.76 -20.12 13.24
CA ILE A 153 -20.62 -18.94 13.37
C ILE A 153 -21.93 -19.32 14.06
N LEU A 154 -22.58 -20.38 13.59
CA LEU A 154 -23.87 -20.83 14.13
C LEU A 154 -23.74 -21.30 15.57
N GLN A 155 -22.69 -22.06 15.92
CA GLN A 155 -22.41 -22.44 17.30
C GLN A 155 -22.33 -21.23 18.22
N ARG A 156 -21.63 -20.16 17.77
CA ARG A 156 -21.51 -18.92 18.55
C ARG A 156 -22.87 -18.25 18.71
N LEU A 157 -23.66 -18.16 17.65
CA LEU A 157 -25.01 -17.60 17.72
C LEU A 157 -25.91 -18.40 18.69
N GLU A 158 -25.89 -19.72 18.58
CA GLU A 158 -26.67 -20.61 19.45
C GLU A 158 -26.26 -20.49 20.92
N SER A 159 -24.95 -20.32 21.21
CA SER A 159 -24.46 -20.09 22.58
C SER A 159 -24.95 -18.80 23.21
N LEU A 160 -25.29 -17.82 22.38
CA LEU A 160 -25.85 -16.54 22.77
C LEU A 160 -27.39 -16.50 22.68
N ASN A 161 -28.03 -17.63 22.37
CA ASN A 161 -29.47 -17.74 22.09
C ASN A 161 -29.93 -16.83 20.94
N LEU A 162 -29.05 -16.57 19.96
CA LEU A 162 -29.35 -15.80 18.76
C LEU A 162 -29.62 -16.75 17.58
N LYS A 163 -30.34 -16.24 16.60
CA LYS A 163 -30.60 -16.95 15.33
C LYS A 163 -29.98 -16.15 14.19
N PRO A 164 -29.52 -16.81 13.11
CA PRO A 164 -29.18 -16.13 11.88
C PRO A 164 -30.36 -15.30 11.37
N THR A 165 -30.08 -14.15 10.78
CA THR A 165 -31.08 -13.35 10.07
C THR A 165 -31.52 -14.05 8.77
N ALA A 166 -32.64 -13.60 8.19
CA ALA A 166 -33.04 -14.08 6.87
C ALA A 166 -31.97 -13.75 5.82
N GLN A 167 -31.89 -14.57 4.80
CA GLN A 167 -31.03 -14.32 3.65
C GLN A 167 -31.37 -12.98 2.99
N ALA A 168 -30.36 -12.23 2.59
CA ALA A 168 -30.53 -10.99 1.85
C ALA A 168 -31.23 -11.25 0.49
N ASP A 169 -32.02 -10.30 0.02
CA ASP A 169 -32.53 -10.36 -1.32
C ASP A 169 -31.39 -10.31 -2.37
N ARG A 170 -31.67 -10.71 -3.59
CA ARG A 170 -30.66 -10.85 -4.65
C ARG A 170 -29.97 -9.53 -5.01
N GLN A 171 -30.67 -8.38 -4.93
CA GLN A 171 -30.07 -7.07 -5.22
C GLN A 171 -29.06 -6.68 -4.15
N HIS A 172 -29.43 -6.80 -2.88
CA HIS A 172 -28.54 -6.52 -1.76
C HIS A 172 -27.35 -7.50 -1.72
N TRP A 173 -27.60 -8.78 -2.03
CA TRP A 173 -26.53 -9.77 -2.11
C TRP A 173 -25.50 -9.40 -3.19
N LEU A 174 -25.97 -9.13 -4.44
CA LEU A 174 -25.08 -8.73 -5.53
C LEU A 174 -24.27 -7.48 -5.19
N ARG A 175 -24.95 -6.46 -4.63
CA ARG A 175 -24.27 -5.23 -4.20
C ARG A 175 -23.17 -5.51 -3.20
N ARG A 176 -23.44 -6.32 -2.17
CA ARG A 176 -22.45 -6.64 -1.13
C ARG A 176 -21.26 -7.41 -1.69
N VAL A 177 -21.51 -8.50 -2.41
CA VAL A 177 -20.43 -9.33 -2.95
C VAL A 177 -19.55 -8.56 -3.95
N THR A 178 -20.14 -7.67 -4.75
CA THR A 178 -19.39 -6.84 -5.70
C THR A 178 -18.51 -5.84 -4.96
N PHE A 179 -19.03 -5.16 -3.93
CA PHE A 179 -18.21 -4.27 -3.09
C PHE A 179 -17.11 -5.01 -2.33
N ASP A 180 -17.41 -6.16 -1.76
CA ASP A 180 -16.45 -6.93 -0.99
C ASP A 180 -15.27 -7.39 -1.87
N LEU A 181 -15.57 -7.86 -3.09
CA LEU A 181 -14.54 -8.40 -3.98
C LEU A 181 -13.84 -7.36 -4.85
N THR A 182 -14.52 -6.26 -5.21
CA THR A 182 -13.96 -5.28 -6.16
C THR A 182 -13.83 -3.85 -5.62
N GLY A 183 -14.46 -3.55 -4.50
CA GLY A 183 -14.56 -2.17 -3.96
C GLY A 183 -15.50 -1.27 -4.77
N LEU A 184 -16.20 -1.80 -5.78
CA LEU A 184 -17.05 -1.06 -6.70
C LEU A 184 -18.50 -1.56 -6.64
N PRO A 185 -19.49 -0.70 -6.91
CA PRO A 185 -20.86 -1.15 -7.06
C PRO A 185 -21.05 -1.95 -8.37
N PRO A 186 -22.02 -2.89 -8.43
CA PRO A 186 -22.38 -3.51 -9.69
C PRO A 186 -23.00 -2.48 -10.65
N THR A 187 -22.80 -2.69 -11.94
CA THR A 187 -23.50 -1.92 -12.99
C THR A 187 -24.97 -2.34 -13.09
N LEU A 188 -25.79 -1.50 -13.68
CA LEU A 188 -27.22 -1.83 -13.92
C LEU A 188 -27.36 -3.08 -14.79
N THR A 189 -26.51 -3.23 -15.81
CA THR A 189 -26.53 -4.41 -16.69
C THR A 189 -26.19 -5.69 -15.91
N GLU A 190 -25.19 -5.66 -15.01
CA GLU A 190 -24.86 -6.80 -14.15
C GLU A 190 -26.00 -7.15 -13.21
N LEU A 191 -26.68 -6.15 -12.66
CA LEU A 191 -27.85 -6.34 -11.80
C LEU A 191 -28.98 -7.01 -12.58
N ASP A 192 -29.33 -6.47 -13.74
CA ASP A 192 -30.41 -7.02 -14.59
C ASP A 192 -30.11 -8.46 -15.03
N THR A 193 -28.88 -8.72 -15.46
CA THR A 193 -28.41 -10.05 -15.84
C THR A 193 -28.56 -11.05 -14.70
N PHE A 194 -28.07 -10.67 -13.52
CA PHE A 194 -28.14 -11.52 -12.34
C PHE A 194 -29.56 -11.75 -11.86
N LEU A 195 -30.44 -10.74 -11.92
CA LEU A 195 -31.83 -10.88 -11.53
C LEU A 195 -32.62 -11.77 -12.52
N ALA A 196 -32.23 -11.78 -13.78
CA ALA A 196 -32.82 -12.65 -14.80
C ALA A 196 -32.38 -14.12 -14.69
N ASP A 197 -31.14 -14.36 -14.25
CA ASP A 197 -30.61 -15.71 -14.04
C ASP A 197 -31.25 -16.36 -12.80
N LYS A 198 -31.96 -17.47 -13.00
CA LYS A 198 -32.63 -18.26 -11.96
C LYS A 198 -31.99 -19.62 -11.74
N SER A 199 -30.82 -19.86 -12.32
CA SER A 199 -30.07 -21.10 -12.10
C SER A 199 -29.53 -21.20 -10.69
N ASP A 200 -29.32 -22.43 -10.21
CA ASP A 200 -28.72 -22.69 -8.91
C ASP A 200 -27.26 -22.21 -8.83
N ALA A 201 -26.59 -22.08 -9.97
CA ALA A 201 -25.21 -21.61 -10.09
C ALA A 201 -25.07 -20.09 -10.25
N ALA A 202 -26.17 -19.32 -10.24
CA ALA A 202 -26.14 -17.87 -10.49
C ALA A 202 -25.21 -17.11 -9.55
N ASP A 203 -25.21 -17.45 -8.26
CA ASP A 203 -24.38 -16.81 -7.24
C ASP A 203 -22.89 -17.13 -7.47
N GLU A 204 -22.55 -18.39 -7.76
CA GLU A 204 -21.18 -18.83 -8.06
C GLU A 204 -20.65 -18.17 -9.33
N THR A 205 -21.46 -18.10 -10.38
CA THR A 205 -21.11 -17.42 -11.64
C THR A 205 -20.73 -15.96 -11.42
N VAL A 206 -21.46 -15.25 -10.55
CA VAL A 206 -21.12 -13.87 -10.19
C VAL A 206 -19.79 -13.83 -9.44
N VAL A 207 -19.59 -14.68 -8.45
CA VAL A 207 -18.35 -14.71 -7.65
C VAL A 207 -17.14 -15.01 -8.54
N ASP A 208 -17.23 -16.03 -9.40
CA ASP A 208 -16.14 -16.40 -10.31
C ASP A 208 -15.77 -15.25 -11.26
N ARG A 209 -16.78 -14.56 -11.80
CA ARG A 209 -16.57 -13.38 -12.64
C ARG A 209 -15.85 -12.25 -11.88
N LEU A 210 -16.26 -11.98 -10.64
CA LEU A 210 -15.66 -10.93 -9.82
C LEU A 210 -14.24 -11.29 -9.42
N LEU A 211 -13.97 -12.53 -9.07
CA LEU A 211 -12.61 -13.03 -8.77
C LEU A 211 -11.67 -12.96 -9.98
N ALA A 212 -12.21 -13.14 -11.19
CA ALA A 212 -11.45 -13.00 -12.44
C ALA A 212 -11.24 -11.54 -12.87
N SER A 213 -11.87 -10.58 -12.21
CA SER A 213 -11.74 -9.16 -12.50
C SER A 213 -10.41 -8.61 -11.99
N THR A 214 -9.76 -7.73 -12.78
CA THR A 214 -8.57 -6.99 -12.32
C THR A 214 -8.86 -6.11 -11.10
N ALA A 215 -10.10 -5.69 -10.89
CA ALA A 215 -10.51 -4.92 -9.72
C ALA A 215 -10.41 -5.72 -8.41
N PHE A 216 -10.46 -7.06 -8.46
CA PHE A 216 -10.27 -7.92 -7.30
C PHE A 216 -8.86 -7.71 -6.69
N GLY A 217 -7.82 -7.82 -7.51
CA GLY A 217 -6.46 -7.59 -7.04
C GLY A 217 -6.24 -6.14 -6.57
N GLN A 218 -6.85 -5.16 -7.22
CA GLN A 218 -6.81 -3.76 -6.79
C GLN A 218 -7.45 -3.58 -5.40
N ARG A 219 -8.58 -4.22 -5.15
CA ARG A 219 -9.27 -4.18 -3.86
C ARG A 219 -8.44 -4.79 -2.73
N LEU A 220 -7.85 -5.96 -2.97
CA LEU A 220 -7.00 -6.62 -1.98
C LEU A 220 -5.67 -5.89 -1.77
N ALA A 221 -5.09 -5.37 -2.85
CA ALA A 221 -3.84 -4.63 -2.78
C ALA A 221 -3.94 -3.39 -1.90
N GLN A 222 -5.09 -2.73 -1.82
CA GLN A 222 -5.28 -1.49 -1.05
C GLN A 222 -4.81 -1.64 0.40
N GLU A 223 -5.26 -2.69 1.09
CA GLU A 223 -4.90 -2.93 2.49
C GLU A 223 -3.41 -3.28 2.64
N TRP A 224 -2.84 -4.02 1.67
CA TRP A 224 -1.41 -4.31 1.66
C TRP A 224 -0.56 -3.08 1.39
N LEU A 225 -0.97 -2.20 0.48
CA LEU A 225 -0.30 -0.95 0.18
C LEU A 225 -0.27 -0.01 1.39
N ASP A 226 -1.39 0.08 2.13
CA ASP A 226 -1.48 0.89 3.35
C ASP A 226 -0.52 0.40 4.42
N ILE A 227 -0.52 -0.90 4.73
CA ILE A 227 0.38 -1.46 5.75
C ILE A 227 1.84 -1.40 5.33
N ALA A 228 2.13 -1.50 4.03
CA ALA A 228 3.46 -1.37 3.46
C ALA A 228 3.91 0.09 3.30
N ARG A 229 3.08 1.07 3.65
CA ARG A 229 3.35 2.52 3.57
C ARG A 229 3.67 2.98 2.14
N TYR A 230 2.97 2.43 1.15
CA TYR A 230 3.15 2.80 -0.24
C TYR A 230 2.90 4.28 -0.49
N GLY A 231 3.77 4.88 -1.31
CA GLY A 231 3.59 6.23 -1.83
C GLY A 231 4.50 6.48 -3.03
N ASP A 232 4.00 7.24 -4.00
CA ASP A 232 4.76 7.69 -5.17
C ASP A 232 5.48 9.02 -4.94
N THR A 233 5.65 9.40 -3.67
CA THR A 233 6.39 10.58 -3.24
C THR A 233 7.32 10.25 -2.07
N ASP A 234 8.22 11.15 -1.73
CA ASP A 234 9.17 10.98 -0.63
C ASP A 234 8.49 10.90 0.74
N GLY A 235 7.34 11.53 0.91
CA GLY A 235 6.56 11.55 2.13
C GLY A 235 7.02 12.54 3.20
N LEU A 236 8.23 13.10 3.08
CA LEU A 236 8.80 14.07 4.01
C LEU A 236 9.38 15.28 3.30
N PHE A 237 9.36 16.43 3.98
CA PHE A 237 9.91 17.72 3.54
C PHE A 237 9.30 18.20 2.21
N GLU A 238 10.07 18.36 1.14
CA GLU A 238 9.58 18.84 -0.16
C GLU A 238 8.72 17.83 -0.91
N ASP A 239 8.65 16.61 -0.43
CA ASP A 239 7.78 15.54 -0.92
C ASP A 239 7.87 15.30 -2.44
N HIS A 240 9.10 15.12 -2.94
CA HIS A 240 9.33 14.90 -4.36
C HIS A 240 8.72 13.60 -4.88
N PRO A 241 8.24 13.58 -6.13
CA PRO A 241 7.78 12.35 -6.78
C PRO A 241 8.88 11.30 -6.87
N ARG A 242 8.51 10.04 -6.62
CA ARG A 242 9.34 8.84 -6.82
C ARG A 242 8.55 7.74 -7.54
N SER A 243 9.24 6.90 -8.30
CA SER A 243 8.60 5.86 -9.10
C SER A 243 8.52 4.54 -8.31
N MET A 244 7.49 4.40 -7.47
CA MET A 244 7.20 3.16 -6.73
C MET A 244 6.04 2.36 -7.35
N TYR A 245 5.31 2.94 -8.31
CA TYR A 245 4.17 2.30 -8.97
C TYR A 245 4.46 0.90 -9.56
N PRO A 246 5.67 0.52 -10.03
CA PRO A 246 5.89 -0.85 -10.51
C PRO A 246 5.71 -1.90 -9.41
N TRP A 247 6.09 -1.57 -8.16
CA TRP A 247 5.85 -2.46 -7.02
C TRP A 247 4.36 -2.54 -6.67
N ARG A 248 3.62 -1.42 -6.71
CA ARG A 248 2.16 -1.42 -6.55
C ARG A 248 1.50 -2.34 -7.58
N ASP A 249 1.85 -2.19 -8.83
CA ASP A 249 1.28 -2.98 -9.93
C ASP A 249 1.62 -4.47 -9.75
N TRP A 250 2.85 -4.80 -9.30
CA TRP A 250 3.23 -6.15 -8.94
C TRP A 250 2.38 -6.73 -7.80
N VAL A 251 2.07 -5.93 -6.77
CA VAL A 251 1.18 -6.36 -5.68
C VAL A 251 -0.21 -6.69 -6.21
N VAL A 252 -0.79 -5.82 -7.04
CA VAL A 252 -2.10 -6.04 -7.67
C VAL A 252 -2.09 -7.33 -8.52
N ASP A 253 -1.07 -7.49 -9.35
CA ASP A 253 -0.92 -8.68 -10.19
C ASP A 253 -0.71 -9.96 -9.35
N SER A 254 0.01 -9.89 -8.25
CA SER A 254 0.20 -11.00 -7.32
C SER A 254 -1.12 -11.51 -6.74
N PHE A 255 -2.02 -10.61 -6.35
CA PHE A 255 -3.35 -10.99 -5.89
C PHE A 255 -4.22 -11.54 -7.02
N ASN A 256 -4.21 -10.91 -8.19
CA ASN A 256 -4.98 -11.39 -9.36
C ASN A 256 -4.52 -12.76 -9.84
N ASN A 257 -3.23 -13.07 -9.72
CA ASN A 257 -2.66 -14.35 -10.11
C ASN A 257 -2.64 -15.37 -8.96
N ASN A 258 -3.21 -15.03 -7.80
CA ASN A 258 -3.24 -15.86 -6.60
C ASN A 258 -1.85 -16.41 -6.24
N LEU A 259 -0.82 -15.53 -6.24
CA LEU A 259 0.55 -15.91 -5.90
C LEU A 259 0.57 -16.53 -4.48
N PRO A 260 1.17 -17.72 -4.29
CA PRO A 260 1.27 -18.34 -2.98
C PRO A 260 1.88 -17.40 -1.94
N TYR A 261 1.30 -17.36 -0.74
CA TYR A 261 1.68 -16.39 0.30
C TYR A 261 3.15 -16.48 0.73
N ASN A 262 3.72 -17.68 0.77
CA ASN A 262 5.15 -17.89 1.02
C ASN A 262 6.02 -17.22 -0.04
N ASP A 263 5.65 -17.30 -1.33
CA ASP A 263 6.38 -16.67 -2.42
C ASP A 263 6.17 -15.16 -2.41
N PHE A 264 4.95 -14.71 -2.12
CA PHE A 264 4.62 -13.30 -1.97
C PHE A 264 5.47 -12.60 -0.90
N ILE A 265 5.68 -13.23 0.26
CA ILE A 265 6.56 -12.70 1.32
C ILE A 265 8.03 -12.80 0.92
N THR A 266 8.45 -13.98 0.44
CA THR A 266 9.86 -14.23 0.10
C THR A 266 10.37 -13.26 -0.96
N TRP A 267 9.57 -13.00 -1.99
CA TRP A 267 9.97 -12.09 -3.06
C TRP A 267 10.07 -10.64 -2.58
N GLN A 268 9.20 -10.22 -1.67
CA GLN A 268 9.26 -8.87 -1.13
C GLN A 268 10.46 -8.63 -0.19
N LEU A 269 10.92 -9.66 0.51
CA LEU A 269 12.06 -9.55 1.43
C LEU A 269 13.40 -9.85 0.78
N ALA A 270 13.45 -10.80 -0.15
CA ALA A 270 14.68 -11.39 -0.68
C ALA A 270 14.57 -11.80 -2.16
N GLY A 271 13.65 -11.21 -2.92
CA GLY A 271 13.43 -11.57 -4.31
C GLY A 271 14.65 -11.39 -5.21
N ASP A 272 15.47 -10.38 -4.93
CA ASP A 272 16.73 -10.11 -5.63
C ASP A 272 17.86 -11.09 -5.28
N LEU A 273 17.74 -11.82 -4.17
CA LEU A 273 18.71 -12.82 -3.72
C LEU A 273 18.42 -14.23 -4.24
N LEU A 274 17.29 -14.42 -4.91
CA LEU A 274 16.93 -15.73 -5.48
C LEU A 274 17.86 -16.11 -6.64
N PRO A 275 18.17 -17.40 -6.84
CA PRO A 275 18.94 -17.83 -7.97
C PRO A 275 18.28 -17.43 -9.28
N ASN A 276 19.02 -16.73 -10.16
CA ASN A 276 18.52 -16.21 -11.43
C ASN A 276 17.26 -15.31 -11.28
N ALA A 277 17.25 -14.46 -10.26
CA ALA A 277 16.13 -13.59 -9.94
C ALA A 277 15.54 -12.89 -11.16
N THR A 278 14.25 -13.03 -11.37
CA THR A 278 13.51 -12.38 -12.45
C THR A 278 13.33 -10.88 -12.18
N VAL A 279 12.92 -10.14 -13.20
CA VAL A 279 12.58 -8.71 -13.03
C VAL A 279 11.44 -8.54 -12.02
N GLU A 280 10.41 -9.38 -12.06
CA GLU A 280 9.28 -9.35 -11.13
C GLU A 280 9.72 -9.60 -9.69
N GLN A 281 10.59 -10.58 -9.44
CA GLN A 281 11.14 -10.86 -8.11
C GLN A 281 11.95 -9.69 -7.57
N ARG A 282 12.67 -8.97 -8.43
CA ARG A 282 13.39 -7.75 -8.05
C ARG A 282 12.45 -6.57 -7.79
N ILE A 283 11.37 -6.41 -8.58
CA ILE A 283 10.34 -5.40 -8.35
C ILE A 283 9.67 -5.63 -7.00
N ALA A 284 9.40 -6.89 -6.64
CA ALA A 284 8.80 -7.25 -5.36
C ALA A 284 9.57 -6.67 -4.16
N THR A 285 10.90 -6.58 -4.22
CA THR A 285 11.73 -6.00 -3.14
C THR A 285 11.48 -4.50 -2.92
N GLY A 286 10.67 -3.86 -3.74
CA GLY A 286 10.18 -2.50 -3.52
C GLY A 286 9.49 -2.32 -2.16
N PHE A 287 8.95 -3.39 -1.55
CA PHE A 287 8.39 -3.38 -0.20
C PHE A 287 9.32 -2.73 0.82
N ILE A 288 10.59 -3.13 0.84
CA ILE A 288 11.59 -2.62 1.79
C ILE A 288 12.07 -1.19 1.46
N ARG A 289 11.56 -0.58 0.41
CA ARG A 289 11.90 0.79 -0.04
C ARG A 289 10.72 1.77 0.04
N ASN A 290 9.57 1.34 0.54
CA ASN A 290 8.38 2.20 0.69
C ASN A 290 8.47 3.18 1.86
N ASN A 291 9.45 3.04 2.76
CA ASN A 291 9.62 3.97 3.87
C ASN A 291 9.71 5.42 3.36
N PRO A 292 9.14 6.40 4.08
CA PRO A 292 9.34 7.81 3.79
C PRO A 292 10.83 8.18 3.78
N THR A 293 11.20 9.13 2.93
CA THR A 293 12.57 9.66 2.81
C THR A 293 12.57 11.18 2.85
N SER A 294 13.69 11.79 3.20
CA SER A 294 13.85 13.24 3.30
C SER A 294 15.10 13.73 2.60
N ASN A 295 15.01 14.91 2.01
CA ASN A 295 16.14 15.65 1.46
C ASN A 295 16.31 17.02 2.12
N GLU A 296 15.79 17.20 3.33
CA GLU A 296 15.87 18.44 4.07
C GLU A 296 17.33 18.89 4.27
N GLY A 297 17.59 20.18 4.07
CA GLY A 297 18.91 20.75 4.27
C GLY A 297 19.33 20.68 5.76
N GLY A 298 20.54 20.16 6.02
CA GLY A 298 21.08 20.06 7.37
C GLY A 298 20.74 18.78 8.12
N ILE A 299 20.06 17.81 7.51
CA ILE A 299 19.88 16.49 8.14
C ILE A 299 21.22 15.79 8.30
N ILE A 300 21.33 14.99 9.36
CA ILE A 300 22.47 14.09 9.56
C ILE A 300 22.16 12.80 8.80
N ASP A 301 22.96 12.50 7.77
CA ASP A 301 22.73 11.39 6.87
C ASP A 301 22.59 10.05 7.61
N GLU A 302 23.49 9.76 8.56
CA GLU A 302 23.45 8.51 9.32
C GLU A 302 22.24 8.43 10.27
N ASP A 303 21.78 9.52 10.85
CA ASP A 303 20.58 9.55 11.70
C ASP A 303 19.33 9.15 10.88
N TYR A 304 19.18 9.72 9.69
CA TYR A 304 18.06 9.37 8.81
C TYR A 304 18.18 7.97 8.22
N ARG A 305 19.40 7.51 7.91
CA ARG A 305 19.63 6.12 7.49
C ARG A 305 19.15 5.14 8.56
N ILE A 306 19.43 5.42 9.84
CA ILE A 306 18.94 4.61 10.96
C ILE A 306 17.42 4.71 11.12
N LYS A 307 16.82 5.89 10.96
CA LYS A 307 15.36 6.04 10.96
C LYS A 307 14.71 5.17 9.90
N TYR A 308 15.25 5.15 8.68
CA TYR A 308 14.75 4.30 7.60
C TYR A 308 14.94 2.81 7.89
N LEU A 309 16.04 2.44 8.55
CA LEU A 309 16.24 1.07 9.03
C LEU A 309 15.14 0.64 10.02
N ILE A 310 14.88 1.47 11.02
CA ILE A 310 13.83 1.26 12.04
C ILE A 310 12.46 1.12 11.37
N GLU A 311 12.13 1.99 10.42
CA GLU A 311 10.90 1.94 9.65
C GLU A 311 10.73 0.60 8.90
N ARG A 312 11.78 0.09 8.27
CA ARG A 312 11.78 -1.21 7.58
C ARG A 312 11.53 -2.37 8.54
N VAL A 313 12.19 -2.35 9.69
CA VAL A 313 12.01 -3.35 10.76
C VAL A 313 10.55 -3.39 11.23
N ASN A 314 10.02 -2.23 11.62
CA ASN A 314 8.67 -2.10 12.18
C ASN A 314 7.61 -2.46 11.13
N THR A 315 7.75 -1.97 9.90
CA THR A 315 6.83 -2.28 8.81
C THR A 315 6.82 -3.79 8.48
N THR A 316 8.00 -4.41 8.42
CA THR A 316 8.11 -5.87 8.16
C THR A 316 7.48 -6.67 9.28
N ALA A 317 7.75 -6.32 10.53
CA ALA A 317 7.15 -7.00 11.68
C ALA A 317 5.62 -6.87 11.68
N THR A 318 5.10 -5.68 11.44
CA THR A 318 3.65 -5.44 11.41
C THR A 318 2.99 -6.13 10.24
N ALA A 319 3.52 -5.98 9.02
CA ALA A 319 2.89 -6.51 7.81
C ALA A 319 2.98 -8.04 7.69
N MET A 320 4.11 -8.63 8.08
CA MET A 320 4.39 -10.05 7.80
C MET A 320 4.34 -10.95 9.04
N MET A 321 4.57 -10.38 10.22
CA MET A 321 4.57 -11.15 11.48
C MET A 321 3.35 -10.85 12.36
N GLY A 322 2.60 -9.77 12.08
CA GLY A 322 1.49 -9.32 12.92
C GLY A 322 1.94 -8.84 14.31
N LEU A 323 3.19 -8.37 14.42
CA LEU A 323 3.80 -7.93 15.68
C LEU A 323 4.16 -6.45 15.63
N THR A 324 3.90 -5.74 16.72
CA THR A 324 4.34 -4.35 16.90
C THR A 324 5.66 -4.33 17.66
N LEU A 325 6.79 -4.16 16.97
CA LEU A 325 8.12 -4.24 17.57
C LEU A 325 8.68 -2.91 18.08
N GLU A 326 8.02 -1.80 17.87
CA GLU A 326 8.54 -0.45 18.20
C GLU A 326 8.99 -0.30 19.66
N CYS A 327 8.25 -0.89 20.60
CA CYS A 327 8.61 -0.86 22.03
C CYS A 327 9.98 -1.50 22.29
N ALA A 328 10.31 -2.55 21.52
CA ALA A 328 11.58 -3.27 21.68
C ALA A 328 12.81 -2.49 21.18
N GLN A 329 12.62 -1.35 20.56
CA GLN A 329 13.72 -0.43 20.21
C GLN A 329 14.43 0.12 21.45
N CYS A 330 13.68 0.39 22.53
CA CYS A 330 14.23 1.04 23.74
C CYS A 330 14.38 0.07 24.92
N HIS A 331 13.52 -0.94 25.04
CA HIS A 331 13.53 -1.92 26.13
C HIS A 331 12.87 -3.23 25.68
N ASP A 332 12.96 -4.30 26.46
CA ASP A 332 12.27 -5.54 26.15
C ASP A 332 10.76 -5.30 26.03
N HIS A 333 10.11 -5.91 25.01
CA HIS A 333 8.69 -5.68 24.75
C HIS A 333 7.84 -6.12 25.96
N LYS A 334 6.89 -5.27 26.38
CA LYS A 334 6.11 -5.48 27.61
C LYS A 334 5.20 -6.72 27.54
N TYR A 335 4.58 -6.97 26.40
CA TYR A 335 3.53 -7.98 26.24
C TYR A 335 3.97 -9.19 25.43
N ASP A 336 4.80 -8.96 24.42
CA ASP A 336 5.26 -9.98 23.49
C ASP A 336 6.66 -10.47 23.86
N PRO A 337 7.00 -11.74 23.57
CA PRO A 337 8.28 -12.31 23.95
C PRO A 337 9.42 -11.87 23.00
N MET A 338 9.59 -10.55 22.85
CA MET A 338 10.62 -9.94 22.03
C MET A 338 11.50 -9.06 22.92
N THR A 339 12.78 -9.39 22.97
CA THR A 339 13.77 -8.60 23.70
C THR A 339 14.30 -7.46 22.81
N GLN A 340 14.83 -6.40 23.43
CA GLN A 340 15.56 -5.35 22.73
C GLN A 340 16.72 -5.92 21.90
N ARG A 341 17.41 -6.91 22.42
CA ARG A 341 18.49 -7.60 21.72
C ARG A 341 18.00 -8.25 20.43
N GLU A 342 16.87 -8.96 20.46
CA GLU A 342 16.28 -9.59 19.29
C GLU A 342 15.80 -8.55 18.28
N TYR A 343 15.29 -7.41 18.71
CA TYR A 343 14.98 -6.28 17.84
C TYR A 343 16.18 -5.84 17.01
N TYR A 344 17.32 -5.62 17.66
CA TYR A 344 18.55 -5.21 16.94
C TYR A 344 19.19 -6.35 16.15
N GLN A 345 19.01 -7.59 16.53
CA GLN A 345 19.40 -8.74 15.70
C GLN A 345 18.55 -8.79 14.43
N PHE A 346 17.23 -8.57 14.55
CA PHE A 346 16.32 -8.50 13.41
C PHE A 346 16.64 -7.31 12.49
N SER A 347 17.00 -6.16 13.07
CA SER A 347 17.41 -4.99 12.30
C SER A 347 18.66 -5.25 11.45
N GLY A 348 19.51 -6.19 11.85
CA GLY A 348 20.71 -6.58 11.12
C GLY A 348 20.42 -7.05 9.69
N PHE A 349 19.27 -7.65 9.42
CA PHE A 349 18.86 -8.07 8.08
C PHE A 349 18.65 -6.90 7.11
N PHE A 350 18.33 -5.72 7.61
CA PHE A 350 18.04 -4.52 6.83
C PHE A 350 19.19 -3.50 6.84
N ASN A 351 20.19 -3.67 7.71
CA ASN A 351 21.24 -2.69 7.90
C ASN A 351 22.24 -2.63 6.73
N SER A 352 22.36 -3.71 5.94
CA SER A 352 23.23 -3.78 4.76
C SER A 352 22.58 -3.24 3.48
N LEU A 353 21.33 -2.79 3.54
CA LEU A 353 20.65 -2.25 2.38
C LEU A 353 21.28 -0.93 1.94
N VAL A 354 21.57 -0.83 0.64
CA VAL A 354 22.14 0.38 0.05
C VAL A 354 21.13 1.53 0.13
N GLY A 355 21.59 2.67 0.61
CA GLY A 355 20.79 3.90 0.70
C GLY A 355 21.42 4.92 1.64
N ASN A 356 21.18 6.18 1.39
CA ASN A 356 21.61 7.31 2.19
C ASN A 356 20.42 7.86 2.98
N GLY A 357 20.69 8.55 4.09
CA GLY A 357 19.67 9.26 4.85
C GLY A 357 19.14 10.46 4.07
N ASN A 358 20.03 11.24 3.44
CA ASN A 358 19.62 12.34 2.56
C ASN A 358 19.28 11.79 1.17
N THR A 359 17.99 11.69 0.88
CA THR A 359 17.48 11.04 -0.32
C THR A 359 16.35 11.87 -0.93
N LYS A 360 16.43 12.10 -2.26
CA LYS A 360 15.44 12.84 -3.04
C LYS A 360 14.90 11.98 -4.17
N GLY A 361 13.58 11.83 -4.23
CA GLY A 361 12.90 11.12 -5.30
C GLY A 361 13.33 9.66 -5.44
N THR A 362 13.42 9.16 -6.66
CA THR A 362 13.82 7.77 -6.93
C THR A 362 15.33 7.61 -6.77
N ALA A 363 15.75 7.15 -5.59
CA ALA A 363 17.17 6.94 -5.28
C ALA A 363 17.73 5.62 -5.79
N ALA A 364 19.03 5.59 -6.04
CA ALA A 364 19.76 4.36 -6.36
C ALA A 364 19.77 3.36 -5.18
N PRO A 365 19.86 2.02 -5.46
CA PRO A 365 19.86 1.39 -6.77
C PRO A 365 18.48 1.43 -7.43
N THR A 366 18.43 1.66 -8.73
CA THR A 366 17.20 1.69 -9.51
C THR A 366 17.11 0.52 -10.47
N LEU A 367 15.92 0.00 -10.67
CA LEU A 367 15.62 -1.02 -11.65
C LEU A 367 14.78 -0.38 -12.77
N ARG A 368 15.24 -0.51 -14.02
CA ARG A 368 14.42 -0.13 -15.16
C ARG A 368 13.34 -1.19 -15.37
N SER A 369 12.09 -0.82 -15.14
CA SER A 369 10.92 -1.68 -15.39
C SER A 369 10.16 -1.18 -16.60
N LEU A 370 9.76 -2.09 -17.46
CA LEU A 370 8.88 -1.82 -18.59
C LEU A 370 7.44 -2.10 -18.20
N THR A 371 6.50 -1.30 -18.70
CA THR A 371 5.09 -1.66 -18.64
C THR A 371 4.79 -2.80 -19.62
N ARG A 372 3.72 -3.57 -19.41
CA ARG A 372 3.29 -4.62 -20.36
C ARG A 372 3.10 -4.08 -21.78
N GLU A 373 2.59 -2.86 -21.89
CA GLU A 373 2.47 -2.20 -23.20
C GLU A 373 3.83 -1.93 -23.84
N GLN A 374 4.81 -1.47 -23.06
CA GLN A 374 6.17 -1.24 -23.54
C GLN A 374 6.86 -2.56 -23.93
N GLU A 375 6.70 -3.62 -23.13
CA GLU A 375 7.24 -4.95 -23.44
C GLU A 375 6.74 -5.49 -24.79
N THR A 376 5.47 -5.27 -25.11
CA THR A 376 4.90 -5.68 -26.39
C THR A 376 5.28 -4.77 -27.55
N ARG A 377 5.45 -3.47 -27.30
CA ARG A 377 5.75 -2.47 -28.35
C ARG A 377 7.22 -2.41 -28.73
N ILE A 378 8.13 -2.59 -27.77
CA ILE A 378 9.58 -2.50 -28.00
C ILE A 378 10.05 -3.45 -29.12
N PRO A 379 9.73 -4.75 -29.13
CA PRO A 379 10.15 -5.65 -30.20
C PRO A 379 9.62 -5.23 -31.58
N VAL A 380 8.41 -4.68 -31.63
CA VAL A 380 7.81 -4.18 -32.88
C VAL A 380 8.57 -2.94 -33.38
N ILE A 381 8.96 -2.05 -32.48
CA ILE A 381 9.72 -0.86 -32.81
C ILE A 381 11.15 -1.22 -33.25
N GLU A 382 11.80 -2.13 -32.53
CA GLU A 382 13.15 -2.63 -32.87
C GLU A 382 13.18 -3.29 -34.24
N LYS A 383 12.15 -4.10 -34.56
CA LYS A 383 12.02 -4.69 -35.90
C LYS A 383 11.89 -3.61 -36.97
N LYS A 384 11.04 -2.58 -36.76
CA LYS A 384 10.90 -1.46 -37.69
C LYS A 384 12.19 -0.66 -37.86
N LEU A 385 12.92 -0.43 -36.76
CA LEU A 385 14.21 0.24 -36.82
C LEU A 385 15.21 -0.56 -37.65
N ALA A 386 15.27 -1.89 -37.44
CA ALA A 386 16.15 -2.76 -38.26
C ALA A 386 15.78 -2.73 -39.75
N GLU A 387 14.48 -2.71 -40.08
CA GLU A 387 14.00 -2.59 -41.47
C GLU A 387 14.41 -1.25 -42.09
N ILE A 388 14.28 -0.14 -41.32
CA ILE A 388 14.71 1.21 -41.75
C ILE A 388 16.23 1.25 -41.93
N ASP A 389 17.00 0.67 -41.02
CA ASP A 389 18.45 0.61 -41.10
C ASP A 389 18.93 -0.15 -42.36
N VAL A 390 18.26 -1.23 -42.71
CA VAL A 390 18.53 -1.96 -43.96
C VAL A 390 18.23 -1.06 -45.16
N THR A 391 17.10 -0.37 -45.14
CA THR A 391 16.71 0.54 -46.23
C THR A 391 17.71 1.70 -46.36
N LEU A 392 18.15 2.30 -45.27
CA LEU A 392 19.14 3.40 -45.28
C LEU A 392 20.51 2.94 -45.82
N LYS A 393 20.92 1.71 -45.49
CA LYS A 393 22.19 1.13 -45.99
C LYS A 393 22.14 0.74 -47.48
N SER A 394 20.94 0.48 -48.00
CA SER A 394 20.70 0.13 -49.40
C SER A 394 20.17 1.32 -50.22
N THR A 395 20.40 2.54 -49.80
CA THR A 395 19.84 3.76 -50.39
C THR A 395 20.16 3.86 -51.87
N PRO A 396 19.13 3.90 -52.77
CA PRO A 396 19.35 4.05 -54.20
C PRO A 396 20.00 5.40 -54.55
N GLU A 397 20.81 5.44 -55.61
CA GLU A 397 21.44 6.69 -56.13
C GLU A 397 20.39 7.81 -56.31
N GLN A 398 19.16 7.46 -56.68
CA GLN A 398 18.04 8.40 -56.83
C GLN A 398 17.71 9.12 -55.52
N LEU A 399 17.68 8.41 -54.40
CA LEU A 399 17.36 9.02 -53.08
C LEU A 399 18.49 9.96 -52.63
N THR A 400 19.72 9.67 -52.97
CA THR A 400 20.86 10.56 -52.74
C THR A 400 20.75 11.82 -53.61
N ALA A 401 20.34 11.69 -54.86
CA ALA A 401 20.10 12.82 -55.74
C ALA A 401 18.90 13.70 -55.24
N ASP A 402 17.82 13.05 -54.87
CA ASP A 402 16.62 13.71 -54.30
C ASP A 402 16.96 14.43 -52.98
N PHE A 403 17.77 13.85 -52.13
CA PHE A 403 18.25 14.48 -50.89
C PHE A 403 19.13 15.70 -51.20
N GLN A 404 20.02 15.60 -52.16
CA GLN A 404 20.86 16.73 -52.60
C GLN A 404 19.99 17.87 -53.20
N HIS A 405 18.95 17.50 -53.94
CA HIS A 405 18.00 18.49 -54.48
C HIS A 405 17.22 19.17 -53.33
N TRP A 406 16.69 18.39 -52.40
CA TRP A 406 15.98 18.90 -51.22
C TRP A 406 16.87 19.80 -50.33
N MET A 407 18.15 19.43 -50.13
CA MET A 407 19.10 20.28 -49.41
C MET A 407 19.30 21.65 -50.10
N LYS A 408 19.34 21.65 -51.42
CA LYS A 408 19.42 22.92 -52.18
C LYS A 408 18.16 23.75 -52.06
N GLU A 409 17.00 23.13 -51.96
CA GLU A 409 15.75 23.85 -51.73
C GLU A 409 15.69 24.47 -50.32
N LEU A 410 16.26 23.80 -49.32
CA LEU A 410 16.35 24.33 -47.96
C LEU A 410 17.28 25.55 -47.84
N ASP A 411 18.32 25.61 -48.67
CA ASP A 411 19.23 26.76 -48.71
C ASP A 411 18.61 28.01 -49.41
N GLN A 412 17.43 27.88 -50.02
CA GLN A 412 16.72 29.03 -50.58
C GLN A 412 16.17 29.90 -49.44
N PRO A 413 16.33 31.22 -49.52
CA PRO A 413 15.74 32.11 -48.52
C PRO A 413 14.24 31.95 -48.47
N VAL A 414 13.71 31.68 -47.28
CA VAL A 414 12.26 31.57 -47.04
C VAL A 414 11.64 32.93 -47.40
N GLN A 415 10.78 32.96 -48.40
CA GLN A 415 10.02 34.16 -48.75
C GLN A 415 8.83 34.30 -47.77
N TRP A 416 8.95 35.26 -46.88
CA TRP A 416 7.90 35.55 -45.91
C TRP A 416 6.88 36.51 -46.52
N THR A 417 5.61 36.12 -46.56
CA THR A 417 4.52 37.03 -46.87
C THR A 417 3.98 37.62 -45.57
N ARG A 418 4.06 38.91 -45.42
CA ARG A 418 3.54 39.61 -44.26
C ARG A 418 2.03 39.76 -44.40
N HIS A 419 1.27 39.03 -43.58
CA HIS A 419 -0.16 39.24 -43.43
C HIS A 419 -0.40 40.17 -42.24
N ALA A 420 -1.21 41.22 -42.41
CA ALA A 420 -1.70 41.99 -41.29
C ALA A 420 -2.56 41.05 -40.43
N LEU A 421 -2.27 41.00 -39.15
CA LEU A 421 -3.14 40.26 -38.20
C LEU A 421 -4.51 40.92 -38.27
N LEU A 422 -5.46 40.24 -38.86
CA LEU A 422 -6.89 40.55 -38.70
C LEU A 422 -7.28 40.14 -37.30
N THR A 423 -6.97 40.98 -36.33
CA THR A 423 -7.27 40.72 -34.94
C THR A 423 -8.49 41.51 -34.53
N ASN A 424 -9.47 40.86 -33.95
CA ASN A 424 -10.42 41.48 -33.02
C ASN A 424 -9.79 41.76 -31.66
N ALA A 425 -8.48 41.76 -31.56
CA ALA A 425 -7.75 42.04 -30.35
C ALA A 425 -7.17 43.42 -30.42
N ASP A 426 -7.59 44.32 -29.55
CA ASP A 426 -6.89 45.57 -29.29
C ASP A 426 -5.51 45.25 -28.71
N VAL A 427 -4.45 45.49 -29.49
CA VAL A 427 -3.09 45.41 -28.97
C VAL A 427 -2.77 46.78 -28.35
N ARG A 428 -2.56 46.82 -27.05
CA ARG A 428 -2.20 48.05 -26.32
C ARG A 428 -0.82 47.89 -25.70
N GLU A 429 -0.08 48.98 -25.73
CA GLU A 429 1.15 49.06 -24.96
C GLU A 429 0.79 49.48 -23.53
N VAL A 430 1.12 48.62 -22.56
CA VAL A 430 0.92 48.86 -21.13
C VAL A 430 2.27 48.64 -20.45
N ASP A 431 2.83 49.66 -19.86
CA ASP A 431 4.13 49.62 -19.15
C ASP A 431 5.29 49.02 -19.97
N GLY A 432 5.34 49.31 -21.27
CA GLY A 432 6.36 48.76 -22.17
C GLY A 432 6.06 47.35 -22.70
N TRP A 433 4.89 46.79 -22.39
CA TRP A 433 4.43 45.50 -22.89
C TRP A 433 3.36 45.65 -23.96
N LEU A 434 3.49 44.91 -25.06
CA LEU A 434 2.41 44.78 -26.04
C LEU A 434 1.45 43.66 -25.54
N VAL A 435 0.32 44.09 -25.03
CA VAL A 435 -0.71 43.15 -24.49
C VAL A 435 -1.85 43.06 -25.50
N ALA A 436 -2.10 41.87 -26.02
CA ALA A 436 -3.28 41.57 -26.81
C ALA A 436 -4.46 41.26 -25.88
N ILE A 437 -5.43 42.15 -25.77
CA ILE A 437 -6.65 41.94 -24.99
C ILE A 437 -7.65 41.24 -25.89
N LYS A 438 -7.98 39.97 -25.57
CA LYS A 438 -9.00 39.21 -26.27
C LYS A 438 -10.38 39.77 -25.91
N SER A 439 -10.99 40.53 -26.83
CA SER A 439 -12.42 40.80 -26.76
C SER A 439 -13.18 39.56 -27.22
N PRO A 440 -14.31 39.20 -26.59
CA PRO A 440 -15.13 38.09 -27.07
C PRO A 440 -15.54 38.38 -28.51
N PRO A 441 -15.56 37.38 -29.42
CA PRO A 441 -15.91 37.59 -30.82
C PRO A 441 -17.30 38.20 -30.93
N LYS A 442 -17.44 39.31 -31.63
CA LYS A 442 -18.77 39.76 -32.07
C LYS A 442 -19.32 38.74 -33.06
N PRO A 443 -20.59 38.34 -32.92
CA PRO A 443 -21.11 37.19 -33.64
C PRO A 443 -21.23 37.30 -35.18
N ASP A 444 -20.88 38.42 -35.81
CA ASP A 444 -21.21 38.67 -37.21
C ASP A 444 -20.04 39.16 -38.08
N VAL A 445 -18.81 38.74 -37.86
CA VAL A 445 -17.74 38.97 -38.85
C VAL A 445 -17.54 37.69 -39.66
N GLN A 446 -18.18 37.59 -40.81
CA GLN A 446 -17.78 36.66 -41.86
C GLN A 446 -16.40 37.06 -42.35
N LEU A 447 -15.36 36.36 -41.86
CA LEU A 447 -14.04 36.42 -42.44
C LEU A 447 -14.13 35.83 -43.84
N GLU A 448 -13.86 36.62 -44.87
CA GLU A 448 -13.59 36.10 -46.21
C GLU A 448 -12.53 35.01 -46.06
N LYS A 449 -12.87 33.78 -46.49
CA LYS A 449 -11.93 32.67 -46.55
C LYS A 449 -10.85 32.97 -47.59
N SER A 450 -9.87 33.79 -47.25
CA SER A 450 -8.63 33.82 -48.02
C SER A 450 -7.95 32.45 -47.79
N GLN A 451 -7.84 31.66 -48.82
CA GLN A 451 -7.05 30.42 -48.80
C GLN A 451 -5.58 30.85 -48.70
N MET A 452 -5.09 30.95 -47.47
CA MET A 452 -3.66 31.12 -47.22
C MET A 452 -2.99 29.76 -47.40
N HIS A 453 -2.03 29.69 -48.28
CA HIS A 453 -1.15 28.55 -48.45
C HIS A 453 0.22 28.92 -47.90
N GLY A 454 0.69 28.19 -46.91
CA GLY A 454 2.01 28.40 -46.32
C GLY A 454 2.43 27.17 -45.53
N ARG A 455 3.73 26.93 -45.48
CA ARG A 455 4.32 25.85 -44.70
C ARG A 455 4.60 26.29 -43.26
N PHE A 456 4.98 27.56 -43.09
CA PHE A 456 5.38 28.10 -41.79
C PHE A 456 4.43 29.18 -41.31
N VAL A 457 4.19 29.23 -40.01
CA VAL A 457 3.56 30.35 -39.34
C VAL A 457 4.56 30.93 -38.34
N ARG A 458 4.90 32.23 -38.51
CA ARG A 458 5.82 32.93 -37.62
C ARG A 458 5.13 34.14 -36.99
N LEU A 459 5.32 34.27 -35.68
CA LEU A 459 4.99 35.44 -34.89
C LEU A 459 6.29 36.16 -34.57
N GLU A 460 6.38 37.45 -34.87
CA GLU A 460 7.60 38.25 -34.74
C GLU A 460 7.28 39.63 -34.15
N LEU A 461 8.07 40.08 -33.18
CA LEU A 461 7.95 41.45 -32.67
C LEU A 461 8.35 42.47 -33.77
N PRO A 462 7.71 43.66 -33.79
CA PRO A 462 8.11 44.73 -34.71
C PRO A 462 9.60 45.05 -34.61
N LYS A 463 10.26 45.32 -35.74
CA LYS A 463 11.70 45.63 -35.78
C LYS A 463 12.12 46.82 -34.92
N THR A 464 11.18 47.67 -34.56
CA THR A 464 11.38 48.86 -33.72
C THR A 464 11.20 48.54 -32.22
N HIS A 465 10.83 47.31 -31.90
CA HIS A 465 10.55 46.91 -30.51
C HIS A 465 11.59 45.91 -30.01
N THR A 466 12.15 46.19 -28.83
CA THR A 466 12.98 45.25 -28.08
C THR A 466 12.17 44.78 -26.88
N GLY A 467 11.88 43.48 -26.80
CA GLY A 467 11.01 42.96 -25.77
C GLY A 467 11.06 41.43 -25.66
N PHE A 468 10.38 40.90 -24.69
CA PHE A 468 10.08 39.47 -24.60
C PHE A 468 8.90 39.16 -25.54
N LEU A 469 9.01 38.11 -26.34
CA LEU A 469 7.85 37.51 -27.00
C LEU A 469 7.34 36.35 -26.15
N THR A 470 6.23 36.59 -25.46
CA THR A 470 5.60 35.56 -24.61
C THR A 470 4.30 35.11 -25.26
N ILE A 471 4.16 33.80 -25.47
CA ILE A 471 3.02 33.22 -26.17
C ILE A 471 2.46 32.07 -25.31
N SER A 472 1.18 32.19 -24.97
CA SER A 472 0.48 31.16 -24.21
C SER A 472 0.07 29.98 -25.09
N GLU A 473 -0.61 30.25 -26.22
CA GLU A 473 -1.04 29.21 -27.15
C GLU A 473 -1.22 29.75 -28.56
N VAL A 474 -0.76 29.00 -29.53
CA VAL A 474 -0.96 29.25 -30.96
C VAL A 474 -1.75 28.10 -31.57
N GLN A 475 -2.82 28.43 -32.25
CA GLN A 475 -3.64 27.44 -32.97
C GLN A 475 -3.64 27.76 -34.45
N VAL A 476 -3.31 26.77 -35.26
CA VAL A 476 -3.35 26.87 -36.74
C VAL A 476 -4.34 25.83 -37.25
N PHE A 477 -5.39 26.26 -37.91
CA PHE A 477 -6.42 25.37 -38.38
C PHE A 477 -6.30 25.12 -39.89
N SER A 478 -6.28 23.83 -40.26
CA SER A 478 -6.42 23.35 -41.63
C SER A 478 -7.57 22.36 -41.69
N ASN A 479 -8.53 22.58 -42.55
CA ASN A 479 -9.73 21.75 -42.66
C ASN A 479 -10.44 21.50 -41.33
N GLY A 480 -10.52 22.51 -40.48
CA GLY A 480 -11.16 22.43 -39.16
C GLY A 480 -10.35 21.73 -38.07
N LYS A 481 -9.16 21.23 -38.35
CA LYS A 481 -8.28 20.57 -37.41
C LYS A 481 -7.11 21.49 -37.00
N ASN A 482 -6.85 21.66 -35.72
CA ASN A 482 -5.64 22.38 -35.27
C ASN A 482 -4.41 21.51 -35.56
N ILE A 483 -3.57 21.99 -36.50
CA ILE A 483 -2.36 21.31 -36.97
C ILE A 483 -1.11 21.80 -36.25
N ALA A 484 -1.15 22.92 -35.54
CA ALA A 484 0.03 23.48 -34.85
C ALA A 484 0.64 22.52 -33.83
N ARG A 485 -0.21 21.72 -33.15
CA ARG A 485 0.24 20.74 -32.15
C ARG A 485 1.12 19.61 -32.72
N ALA A 486 1.02 19.34 -33.99
CA ALA A 486 1.83 18.32 -34.68
C ALA A 486 3.05 18.93 -35.38
N GLY A 487 3.14 20.26 -35.45
CA GLY A 487 4.20 21.00 -36.11
C GLY A 487 5.49 21.06 -35.28
N LYS A 488 6.60 21.28 -35.97
CA LYS A 488 7.89 21.54 -35.32
C LYS A 488 7.98 23.02 -34.97
N VAL A 489 8.14 23.33 -33.70
CA VAL A 489 8.19 24.69 -33.20
C VAL A 489 9.60 25.13 -32.87
N ARG A 490 9.88 26.43 -33.12
CA ARG A 490 11.16 27.10 -32.82
C ARG A 490 10.91 28.53 -32.36
N GLN A 491 11.86 29.09 -31.63
CA GLN A 491 11.86 30.51 -31.24
C GLN A 491 13.29 31.09 -31.28
N SER A 492 13.41 32.40 -31.36
CA SER A 492 14.71 33.10 -31.49
C SER A 492 15.65 32.82 -30.31
N SER A 493 15.10 32.70 -29.11
CA SER A 493 15.83 32.40 -27.87
C SER A 493 14.88 31.81 -26.83
N VAL A 494 15.41 31.29 -25.75
CA VAL A 494 14.62 30.76 -24.63
C VAL A 494 15.00 31.48 -23.35
N ASP A 495 14.01 31.98 -22.61
CA ASP A 495 14.18 32.51 -21.27
C ASP A 495 13.21 31.82 -20.29
N PHE A 496 13.49 31.90 -18.98
CA PHE A 496 12.67 31.35 -17.91
C PHE A 496 12.31 29.84 -18.06
N ASN A 497 13.15 29.05 -18.71
CA ASN A 497 12.88 27.67 -19.07
C ASN A 497 11.56 27.45 -19.85
N SER A 498 11.20 28.44 -20.68
CA SER A 498 9.92 28.51 -21.41
C SER A 498 10.12 28.23 -22.90
N PRO A 499 10.23 26.96 -23.32
CA PRO A 499 10.54 26.57 -24.71
C PRO A 499 9.38 26.84 -25.67
N ALA A 500 9.67 26.86 -26.96
CA ALA A 500 8.70 27.10 -28.03
C ALA A 500 7.49 26.11 -27.97
N SER A 501 7.69 24.92 -27.51
CA SER A 501 6.66 23.86 -27.39
C SER A 501 5.50 24.26 -26.47
N ASN A 502 5.73 25.11 -25.50
CA ASN A 502 4.68 25.56 -24.58
C ASN A 502 3.58 26.38 -25.30
N ALA A 503 3.88 26.93 -26.47
CA ALA A 503 2.90 27.69 -27.25
C ALA A 503 1.98 26.82 -28.12
N VAL A 504 2.11 25.49 -28.10
CA VAL A 504 1.26 24.54 -28.87
C VAL A 504 0.87 23.29 -28.06
N ASP A 505 1.02 23.32 -26.75
CA ASP A 505 0.75 22.17 -25.88
C ASP A 505 -0.73 21.99 -25.52
N GLY A 506 -1.55 23.01 -25.82
CA GLY A 506 -2.99 23.04 -25.53
C GLY A 506 -3.31 23.61 -24.16
N ASN A 507 -2.34 24.14 -23.46
CA ASN A 507 -2.54 24.85 -22.21
C ASN A 507 -2.75 26.36 -22.47
N HIS A 508 -3.91 26.85 -22.05
CA HIS A 508 -4.31 28.25 -22.27
C HIS A 508 -4.17 29.11 -21.00
N ASP A 509 -3.58 28.61 -19.94
CA ASP A 509 -3.68 29.27 -18.63
C ASP A 509 -2.83 30.55 -18.50
N GLY A 510 -1.96 30.84 -19.45
CA GLY A 510 -1.19 32.10 -19.55
C GLY A 510 -0.25 32.38 -18.37
N ARG A 511 -0.05 31.44 -17.45
CA ARG A 511 0.88 31.62 -16.32
C ARG A 511 2.31 31.56 -16.80
N PHE A 512 3.19 32.31 -16.10
CA PHE A 512 4.59 32.51 -16.43
C PHE A 512 5.27 31.14 -16.39
N GLY A 513 5.33 30.18 -16.62
CA GLY A 513 5.95 28.87 -16.72
C GLY A 513 5.25 27.93 -17.70
N SER A 514 4.02 28.30 -18.11
CA SER A 514 3.23 27.52 -19.07
C SER A 514 3.25 28.15 -20.47
N CYS A 515 3.93 29.28 -20.64
CA CYS A 515 4.06 30.01 -21.92
C CYS A 515 5.41 29.72 -22.58
N SER A 516 5.51 29.88 -23.88
CA SER A 516 6.78 30.06 -24.57
C SER A 516 7.27 31.49 -24.30
N CYS A 517 8.57 31.69 -24.04
CA CYS A 517 9.14 33.01 -23.80
C CYS A 517 10.54 33.13 -24.39
N THR A 518 10.77 34.21 -25.16
CA THR A 518 12.11 34.58 -25.66
C THR A 518 12.84 35.45 -24.63
N LYS A 519 14.13 35.63 -24.80
CA LYS A 519 14.89 36.68 -24.08
C LYS A 519 14.44 38.06 -24.46
N LEU A 520 14.84 39.06 -23.66
CA LEU A 520 14.68 40.45 -24.00
C LEU A 520 15.60 40.79 -25.18
N GLU A 521 15.08 40.78 -26.39
CA GLU A 521 15.85 40.99 -27.61
C GLU A 521 15.08 41.71 -28.69
N PRO A 522 15.76 42.40 -29.64
CA PRO A 522 15.11 42.97 -30.82
C PRO A 522 14.73 41.85 -31.79
N ASN A 523 13.61 42.02 -32.49
CA ASN A 523 13.08 41.06 -33.48
C ASN A 523 12.85 39.65 -32.94
N ALA A 524 12.48 39.53 -31.66
CA ALA A 524 12.12 38.23 -31.09
C ALA A 524 11.03 37.56 -31.92
N TRP A 525 11.16 36.25 -32.15
CA TRP A 525 10.20 35.52 -32.98
C TRP A 525 9.94 34.10 -32.46
N TRP A 526 8.77 33.58 -32.78
CA TRP A 526 8.34 32.23 -32.60
C TRP A 526 7.75 31.69 -33.92
N GLU A 527 7.94 30.40 -34.21
CA GLU A 527 7.59 29.80 -35.49
C GLU A 527 7.14 28.33 -35.32
N VAL A 528 6.17 27.91 -36.14
CA VAL A 528 5.75 26.52 -36.31
C VAL A 528 5.82 26.12 -37.79
N ASP A 529 6.41 24.90 -38.06
CA ASP A 529 6.48 24.25 -39.39
C ASP A 529 5.36 23.21 -39.52
#